data_0806b56724f4e7bab6e56d0f9d918869
#
_entry.id   0806b56724f4e7bab6e56d0f9d918869
#
_cell.length_a   1.000
_cell.length_b   1.000
_cell.length_c   1.000
_cell.angle_alpha   90.00
_cell.angle_beta   90.00
_cell.angle_gamma   90.00
#
_symmetry.space_group_name_H-M   'P 1'
#
loop_
_entity.id
_entity.type
_entity.pdbx_description
1 polymer ?
#
loop_
_entity_poly.entity_id
_entity_poly.type
_entity_poly.pdbx_seq_one_letter_code
_entity_poly.pdbx_strand_id
1 'polypeptide(L)'
;MAVETLTIERLSAQHGPRVISLRGPLTLKDVPLFQNAIRREESFPVIIVDLTDVPYIDSSGLGSLVSAYVTRHKATRRIALSGVNERVLKLFETTRVESLFLIFPTLDDAIVGLTTAAEA
;
A
#
# COMPACT_ATOMS: atom_id res chain seq x y z
N MET A 1 0.80 -26.85 10.19
CA MET A 1 -0.01 -25.93 9.37
C MET A 1 0.58 -24.52 9.45
N ALA A 2 0.87 -23.95 8.34
CA ALA A 2 1.43 -22.60 8.32
C ALA A 2 0.38 -21.58 8.79
N VAL A 3 0.74 -20.76 9.76
CA VAL A 3 -0.08 -19.64 10.16
C VAL A 3 0.23 -18.50 9.22
N GLU A 4 -0.79 -17.98 8.54
CA GLU A 4 -0.62 -16.84 7.67
C GLU A 4 -0.39 -15.60 8.52
N THR A 5 0.85 -15.12 8.51
CA THR A 5 1.25 -13.94 9.27
C THR A 5 1.71 -12.87 8.29
N LEU A 6 1.21 -11.65 8.48
CA LEU A 6 1.67 -10.53 7.67
C LEU A 6 3.12 -10.23 7.99
N THR A 7 3.95 -10.12 6.95
CA THR A 7 5.30 -9.60 7.06
C THR A 7 5.41 -8.33 6.21
N ILE A 8 6.21 -7.39 6.67
CA ILE A 8 6.38 -6.10 6.02
C ILE A 8 7.86 -5.86 5.78
N GLU A 9 8.21 -5.53 4.55
CA GLU A 9 9.58 -5.24 4.17
C GLU A 9 9.64 -3.83 3.57
N ARG A 10 10.61 -3.05 4.02
CA ARG A 10 10.89 -1.72 3.49
C ARG A 10 11.95 -1.84 2.42
N LEU A 11 11.63 -1.34 1.23
CA LEU A 11 12.56 -1.30 0.11
C LEU A 11 12.75 0.15 -0.28
N SER A 12 13.99 0.57 -0.48
CA SER A 12 14.26 1.92 -0.96
C SER A 12 15.04 1.84 -2.25
N ALA A 13 14.46 2.40 -3.30
CA ALA A 13 15.20 2.66 -4.52
C ALA A 13 15.96 3.97 -4.33
N GLN A 14 17.19 4.01 -4.76
CA GLN A 14 17.98 5.23 -4.72
C GLN A 14 17.28 6.29 -5.59
N HIS A 15 16.90 7.42 -5.00
CA HIS A 15 16.19 8.52 -5.68
C HIS A 15 14.77 8.20 -6.14
N GLY A 16 14.17 7.12 -5.61
CA GLY A 16 12.81 6.75 -5.95
C GLY A 16 11.87 6.83 -4.75
N PRO A 17 10.59 6.45 -4.95
CA PRO A 17 9.64 6.38 -3.87
C PRO A 17 10.01 5.29 -2.88
N ARG A 18 9.56 5.45 -1.64
CA ARG A 18 9.72 4.41 -0.63
C ARG A 18 8.70 3.30 -0.91
N VAL A 19 9.15 2.07 -0.86
CA VAL A 19 8.29 0.91 -1.07
C VAL A 19 8.09 0.18 0.25
N ILE A 20 6.83 -0.09 0.57
CA ILE A 20 6.44 -0.92 1.71
C ILE A 20 5.80 -2.18 1.11
N SER A 21 6.51 -3.29 1.16
CA SER A 21 6.03 -4.56 0.59
C SER A 21 5.38 -5.39 1.67
N LEU A 22 4.13 -5.78 1.46
CA LEU A 22 3.39 -6.64 2.37
C LEU A 22 3.36 -8.06 1.81
N ARG A 23 3.47 -9.04 2.70
CA ARG A 23 3.33 -10.45 2.36
C ARG A 23 2.44 -11.11 3.39
N GLY A 24 1.40 -11.77 2.94
CA GLY A 24 0.39 -12.36 3.79
C GLY A 24 -0.87 -11.51 3.85
N PRO A 25 -1.94 -12.01 4.48
CA PRO A 25 -3.20 -11.27 4.54
C PRO A 25 -3.09 -10.06 5.46
N LEU A 26 -3.80 -9.00 5.10
CA LEU A 26 -3.90 -7.79 5.90
C LEU A 26 -5.25 -7.79 6.60
N THR A 27 -5.26 -8.14 7.88
CA THR A 27 -6.49 -8.31 8.66
C THR A 27 -6.43 -7.50 9.95
N LEU A 28 -7.49 -7.57 10.74
CA LEU A 28 -7.61 -6.80 11.99
C LEU A 28 -6.37 -6.92 12.89
N LYS A 29 -5.85 -8.12 13.06
CA LYS A 29 -4.69 -8.34 13.94
C LYS A 29 -3.42 -7.65 13.44
N ASP A 30 -3.37 -7.35 12.16
CA ASP A 30 -2.18 -6.79 11.51
C ASP A 30 -2.22 -5.27 11.40
N VAL A 31 -3.37 -4.67 11.73
CA VAL A 31 -3.55 -3.21 11.58
C VAL A 31 -2.50 -2.41 12.35
N PRO A 32 -2.19 -2.71 13.62
CA PRO A 32 -1.15 -1.93 14.33
C PRO A 32 0.22 -2.04 13.66
N LEU A 33 0.59 -3.22 13.17
CA LEU A 33 1.86 -3.42 12.48
C LEU A 33 1.92 -2.59 11.20
N PHE A 34 0.85 -2.61 10.42
CA PHE A 34 0.77 -1.84 9.19
C PHE A 34 0.79 -0.34 9.47
N GLN A 35 0.01 0.13 10.44
CA GLN A 35 -0.03 1.55 10.82
C GLN A 35 1.35 2.05 11.26
N ASN A 36 2.09 1.25 12.02
CA ASN A 36 3.44 1.61 12.43
C ASN A 36 4.40 1.69 11.24
N ALA A 37 4.27 0.78 10.28
CA ALA A 37 5.09 0.80 9.07
C ALA A 37 4.84 2.07 8.26
N ILE A 38 3.58 2.48 8.11
CA ILE A 38 3.24 3.71 7.41
C ILE A 38 3.79 4.93 8.15
N ARG A 39 3.66 4.95 9.48
CA ARG A 39 4.13 6.08 10.29
C ARG A 39 5.64 6.27 10.17
N ARG A 40 6.40 5.20 10.07
CA ARG A 40 7.86 5.28 9.90
C ARG A 40 8.27 5.97 8.62
N GLU A 41 7.38 5.96 7.62
CA GLU A 41 7.64 6.55 6.31
C GLU A 41 6.94 7.89 6.12
N GLU A 42 6.47 8.52 7.20
CA GLU A 42 5.67 9.76 7.09
C GLU A 42 6.42 10.92 6.45
N SER A 43 7.76 10.95 6.56
CA SER A 43 8.56 12.02 5.97
C SER A 43 8.78 11.86 4.46
N PHE A 44 8.52 10.68 3.90
CA PHE A 44 8.71 10.46 2.47
C PHE A 44 7.54 11.03 1.68
N PRO A 45 7.81 11.84 0.64
CA PRO A 45 6.71 12.47 -0.11
C PRO A 45 5.88 11.48 -0.91
N VAL A 46 6.47 10.35 -1.32
CA VAL A 46 5.77 9.33 -2.11
C VAL A 46 6.09 7.95 -1.55
N ILE A 47 5.07 7.18 -1.23
CA ILE A 47 5.23 5.78 -0.86
C ILE A 47 4.38 4.89 -1.76
N ILE A 48 4.87 3.67 -1.98
CA ILE A 48 4.13 2.62 -2.68
C ILE A 48 3.91 1.50 -1.69
N VAL A 49 2.67 1.05 -1.54
CA VAL A 49 2.36 -0.16 -0.78
C VAL A 49 2.17 -1.28 -1.80
N ASP A 50 3.11 -2.22 -1.80
CA ASP A 50 3.07 -3.35 -2.73
C ASP A 50 2.27 -4.49 -2.12
N LEU A 51 1.18 -4.86 -2.79
CA LEU A 51 0.23 -5.87 -2.34
C LEU A 51 0.33 -7.16 -3.19
N THR A 52 1.40 -7.31 -3.96
CA THR A 52 1.56 -8.46 -4.86
C THR A 52 1.40 -9.79 -4.12
N ASP A 53 1.92 -9.89 -2.91
CA ASP A 53 1.88 -11.11 -2.11
C ASP A 53 0.83 -11.06 -0.99
N VAL A 54 -0.19 -10.22 -1.15
CA VAL A 54 -1.32 -10.14 -0.23
C VAL A 54 -2.52 -10.86 -0.84
N PRO A 55 -2.88 -12.05 -0.33
CA PRO A 55 -3.94 -12.84 -0.93
C PRO A 55 -5.34 -12.27 -0.68
N TYR A 56 -5.55 -11.66 0.48
CA TYR A 56 -6.84 -11.03 0.80
C TYR A 56 -6.67 -9.99 1.91
N ILE A 57 -7.68 -9.16 2.03
CA ILE A 57 -7.76 -8.09 3.03
C ILE A 57 -9.16 -8.16 3.62
N ASP A 58 -9.29 -8.04 4.94
CA ASP A 58 -10.62 -7.91 5.55
C ASP A 58 -11.02 -6.44 5.67
N SER A 59 -12.20 -6.17 6.22
CA SER A 59 -12.70 -4.80 6.34
C SER A 59 -11.79 -3.91 7.20
N SER A 60 -11.16 -4.48 8.21
CA SER A 60 -10.23 -3.73 9.08
C SER A 60 -8.93 -3.41 8.33
N GLY A 61 -8.42 -4.36 7.54
CA GLY A 61 -7.27 -4.12 6.68
C GLY A 61 -7.56 -3.04 5.65
N LEU A 62 -8.74 -3.10 5.03
CA LEU A 62 -9.16 -2.07 4.10
C LEU A 62 -9.23 -0.71 4.79
N GLY A 63 -9.83 -0.66 5.97
CA GLY A 63 -9.90 0.57 6.75
C GLY A 63 -8.53 1.16 7.04
N SER A 64 -7.54 0.31 7.31
CA SER A 64 -6.18 0.77 7.57
C SER A 64 -5.52 1.37 6.32
N LEU A 65 -5.81 0.82 5.13
CA LEU A 65 -5.34 1.40 3.87
C LEU A 65 -5.98 2.77 3.61
N VAL A 66 -7.29 2.87 3.82
CA VAL A 66 -8.01 4.14 3.65
C VAL A 66 -7.48 5.18 4.63
N SER A 67 -7.26 4.78 5.89
CA SER A 67 -6.71 5.67 6.91
C SER A 67 -5.31 6.17 6.52
N ALA A 68 -4.48 5.30 5.96
CA ALA A 68 -3.16 5.68 5.48
C ALA A 68 -3.27 6.72 4.36
N TYR A 69 -4.19 6.50 3.42
CA TYR A 69 -4.45 7.45 2.34
C TYR A 69 -4.85 8.82 2.90
N VAL A 70 -5.81 8.85 3.83
CA VAL A 70 -6.31 10.10 4.40
C VAL A 70 -5.20 10.87 5.11
N THR A 71 -4.42 10.18 5.94
CA THR A 71 -3.33 10.79 6.69
C THR A 71 -2.28 11.39 5.76
N ARG A 72 -1.90 10.66 4.72
CA ARG A 72 -0.91 11.12 3.76
C ARG A 72 -1.43 12.29 2.93
N HIS A 73 -2.69 12.19 2.51
CA HIS A 73 -3.32 13.26 1.73
C HIS A 73 -3.38 14.57 2.52
N LYS A 74 -3.74 14.50 3.80
CA LYS A 74 -3.77 15.68 4.68
C LYS A 74 -2.39 16.33 4.84
N ALA A 75 -1.34 15.53 4.77
CA ALA A 75 0.04 16.02 4.85
C ALA A 75 0.60 16.41 3.48
N THR A 76 -0.23 16.47 2.45
CA THR A 76 0.16 16.71 1.06
C THR A 76 1.20 15.73 0.55
N ARG A 77 1.11 14.48 0.99
CA ARG A 77 1.97 13.39 0.58
C ARG A 77 1.17 12.37 -0.21
N ARG A 78 1.87 11.58 -1.02
CA ARG A 78 1.22 10.66 -1.94
C ARG A 78 1.40 9.21 -1.48
N ILE A 79 0.41 8.38 -1.82
CA ILE A 79 0.46 6.94 -1.61
C ILE A 79 -0.13 6.26 -2.85
N ALA A 80 0.55 5.22 -3.32
CA ALA A 80 0.05 4.40 -4.40
C ALA A 80 0.08 2.94 -3.99
N LEU A 81 -0.68 2.12 -4.68
CA LEU A 81 -0.73 0.67 -4.47
C LEU A 81 -0.23 -0.01 -5.72
N SER A 82 0.37 -1.19 -5.57
CA SER A 82 0.80 -2.00 -6.70
C SER A 82 0.47 -3.47 -6.47
N GLY A 83 0.24 -4.19 -7.56
CA GLY A 83 0.06 -5.64 -7.51
C GLY A 83 -1.22 -6.11 -6.83
N VAL A 84 -2.27 -5.31 -6.85
CA VAL A 84 -3.55 -5.66 -6.25
C VAL A 84 -4.18 -6.79 -7.06
N ASN A 85 -4.49 -7.93 -6.41
CA ASN A 85 -5.12 -9.04 -7.11
C ASN A 85 -6.62 -8.80 -7.30
N GLU A 86 -7.27 -9.67 -8.09
CA GLU A 86 -8.68 -9.50 -8.41
C GLU A 86 -9.58 -9.52 -7.17
N ARG A 87 -9.26 -10.38 -6.21
CA ARG A 87 -10.05 -10.49 -4.98
C ARG A 87 -10.02 -9.21 -4.17
N VAL A 88 -8.85 -8.61 -4.02
CA VAL A 88 -8.68 -7.35 -3.29
C VAL A 88 -9.30 -6.20 -4.07
N LEU A 89 -9.08 -6.17 -5.39
CA LEU A 89 -9.66 -5.14 -6.24
C LEU A 89 -11.19 -5.17 -6.18
N LYS A 90 -11.79 -6.37 -6.16
CA LYS A 90 -13.23 -6.50 -6.03
C LYS A 90 -13.76 -5.94 -4.72
N LEU A 91 -13.00 -6.13 -3.63
CA LEU A 91 -13.35 -5.53 -2.36
C LEU A 91 -13.34 -4.01 -2.45
N PHE A 92 -12.33 -3.43 -3.11
CA PHE A 92 -12.25 -1.99 -3.32
C PHE A 92 -13.45 -1.48 -4.13
N GLU A 93 -13.81 -2.18 -5.19
CA GLU A 93 -14.94 -1.81 -6.04
C GLU A 93 -16.26 -1.89 -5.27
N THR A 94 -16.47 -2.97 -4.52
CA THR A 94 -17.68 -3.19 -3.75
C THR A 94 -17.88 -2.11 -2.68
N THR A 95 -16.79 -1.67 -2.07
CA THR A 95 -16.81 -0.63 -1.04
C THR A 95 -16.61 0.78 -1.59
N ARG A 96 -16.44 0.89 -2.91
CA ARG A 96 -16.29 2.17 -3.63
C ARG A 96 -15.09 2.99 -3.18
N VAL A 97 -13.98 2.33 -2.88
CA VAL A 97 -12.75 3.02 -2.50
C VAL A 97 -11.67 2.95 -3.58
N GLU A 98 -11.92 2.25 -4.69
CA GLU A 98 -10.92 2.11 -5.76
C GLU A 98 -10.49 3.46 -6.33
N SER A 99 -11.38 4.44 -6.34
CA SER A 99 -11.06 5.77 -6.88
C SER A 99 -10.17 6.61 -5.97
N LEU A 100 -10.01 6.18 -4.70
CA LEU A 100 -9.12 6.88 -3.78
C LEU A 100 -7.65 6.61 -4.11
N PHE A 101 -7.37 5.41 -4.59
CA PHE A 101 -5.99 4.95 -4.74
C PHE A 101 -5.52 5.01 -6.18
N LEU A 102 -4.27 5.41 -6.35
CA LEU A 102 -3.54 5.22 -7.60
C LEU A 102 -3.01 3.79 -7.57
N ILE A 103 -3.50 2.95 -8.47
CA ILE A 103 -3.18 1.51 -8.48
C ILE A 103 -2.41 1.18 -9.75
N PHE A 104 -1.25 0.54 -9.59
CA PHE A 104 -0.43 0.07 -10.71
C PHE A 104 -0.48 -1.45 -10.78
N PRO A 105 -0.42 -2.04 -11.99
CA PRO A 105 -0.45 -3.50 -12.13
C PRO A 105 0.70 -4.21 -11.41
N THR A 106 1.90 -3.61 -11.45
CA THR A 106 3.09 -4.20 -10.83
C THR A 106 3.85 -3.14 -10.05
N LEU A 107 4.74 -3.60 -9.17
CA LEU A 107 5.63 -2.71 -8.43
C LEU A 107 6.54 -1.94 -9.40
N ASP A 108 7.07 -2.59 -10.41
CA ASP A 108 7.94 -1.94 -11.39
C ASP A 108 7.22 -0.80 -12.11
N ASP A 109 5.96 -1.02 -12.51
CA ASP A 109 5.16 0.02 -13.14
C ASP A 109 4.95 1.21 -12.20
N ALA A 110 4.71 0.93 -10.91
CA ALA A 110 4.54 1.98 -9.92
C ALA A 110 5.81 2.81 -9.74
N ILE A 111 6.95 2.15 -9.64
CA ILE A 111 8.24 2.81 -9.47
C ILE A 111 8.52 3.72 -10.66
N VAL A 112 8.36 3.18 -11.87
CA VAL A 112 8.60 3.95 -13.11
C VAL A 112 7.65 5.15 -13.19
N GLY A 113 6.36 4.91 -12.97
CA GLY A 113 5.35 5.96 -13.10
C GLY A 113 5.55 7.09 -12.09
N LEU A 114 5.86 6.75 -10.85
CA LEU A 114 6.00 7.74 -9.79
C LEU A 114 7.37 8.44 -9.83
N THR A 115 8.41 7.74 -10.23
CA THR A 115 9.73 8.35 -10.39
C THR A 115 9.71 9.37 -11.52
N THR A 116 9.12 9.01 -12.65
CA THR A 116 8.99 9.92 -13.80
C THR A 116 8.16 11.16 -13.43
N ALA A 117 7.06 10.96 -12.70
CA ALA A 117 6.20 12.05 -12.25
C ALA A 117 6.94 12.97 -11.27
N ALA A 118 7.82 12.42 -10.42
CA ALA A 118 8.58 13.20 -9.46
C ALA A 118 9.67 14.05 -10.14
N GLU A 119 10.16 13.59 -11.28
CA GLU A 119 11.18 14.32 -12.05
C GLU A 119 10.58 15.43 -12.92
N ALA A 120 9.29 15.31 -13.18
CA ALA A 120 8.59 16.33 -13.96
C ALA A 120 8.25 17.52 -13.08
#